data_316b5cc29268b2c8e86f5cd3e1e60d30
#
_entry.id   316b5cc29268b2c8e86f5cd3e1e60d30
#
_cell.length_a   1.000
_cell.length_b   1.000
_cell.length_c   1.000
_cell.angle_alpha   90.00
_cell.angle_beta   90.00
_cell.angle_gamma   90.00
#
_symmetry.space_group_name_H-M   'P 1'
#
loop_
_entity.id
_entity.type
_entity.pdbx_description
1 polymer ?
#
loop_
_entity_poly.entity_id
_entity_poly.type
_entity_poly.pdbx_seq_one_letter_code
_entity_poly.pdbx_strand_id
1 'polypeptide(L)'
;MSIPCIQPAQREDLPEILKLQYLAYQSEARLFHESDIPPLRQTLSELQAEFDRGAFLKALDENGRIIGSVRACCEGDTAYIGKLMVHPDHQRRGLGSRLLRAIENACHVQRYELFTSTKSAGNIRLYQRLGYQIFKEEKITEELTFVYLEK
;
A
#
# COMPACT_ATOMS: atom_id res chain seq x y z
N MET A 1 22.67 -11.51 1.66
CA MET A 1 21.23 -11.21 1.57
C MET A 1 20.93 -10.56 0.24
N SER A 2 19.96 -11.11 -0.47
CA SER A 2 19.54 -10.51 -1.72
C SER A 2 18.60 -9.33 -1.48
N ILE A 3 18.66 -8.35 -2.36
CA ILE A 3 17.76 -7.20 -2.34
C ILE A 3 16.50 -7.60 -3.10
N PRO A 4 15.29 -7.40 -2.50
CA PRO A 4 14.05 -7.72 -3.20
C PRO A 4 13.94 -6.99 -4.54
N CYS A 5 13.43 -7.68 -5.54
CA CYS A 5 13.24 -7.14 -6.88
C CYS A 5 11.85 -6.55 -7.01
N ILE A 6 11.75 -5.28 -7.39
CA ILE A 6 10.47 -4.61 -7.59
C ILE A 6 10.17 -4.57 -9.09
N GLN A 7 9.00 -5.05 -9.48
CA GLN A 7 8.56 -5.15 -10.87
C GLN A 7 7.08 -4.84 -10.99
N PRO A 8 6.62 -4.50 -12.21
CA PRO A 8 5.18 -4.44 -12.45
C PRO A 8 4.53 -5.78 -12.16
N ALA A 9 3.38 -5.75 -11.50
CA ALA A 9 2.60 -6.96 -11.27
C ALA A 9 1.84 -7.35 -12.53
N GLN A 10 1.58 -8.64 -12.68
CA GLN A 10 0.78 -9.18 -13.77
C GLN A 10 -0.54 -9.68 -13.21
N ARG A 11 -1.51 -9.90 -14.10
CA ARG A 11 -2.84 -10.31 -13.68
C ARG A 11 -2.81 -11.63 -12.91
N GLU A 12 -1.95 -12.55 -13.30
CA GLU A 12 -1.79 -13.84 -12.60
C GLU A 12 -1.17 -13.72 -11.22
N ASP A 13 -0.59 -12.55 -10.88
CA ASP A 13 -0.05 -12.31 -9.54
C ASP A 13 -1.13 -11.94 -8.51
N LEU A 14 -2.32 -11.56 -8.97
CA LEU A 14 -3.35 -11.00 -8.09
C LEU A 14 -3.81 -11.94 -6.98
N PRO A 15 -3.98 -13.26 -7.20
CA PRO A 15 -4.32 -14.14 -6.09
C PRO A 15 -3.27 -14.12 -4.97
N GLU A 16 -1.99 -14.10 -5.33
CA GLU A 16 -0.90 -14.04 -4.34
C GLU A 16 -0.84 -12.69 -3.66
N ILE A 17 -1.05 -11.60 -4.41
CA ILE A 17 -1.11 -10.24 -3.84
C ILE A 17 -2.27 -10.15 -2.85
N LEU A 18 -3.42 -10.75 -3.16
CA LEU A 18 -4.58 -10.73 -2.26
C LEU A 18 -4.27 -11.47 -0.95
N LYS A 19 -3.59 -12.60 -1.03
CA LYS A 19 -3.16 -13.31 0.19
C LYS A 19 -2.24 -12.47 1.03
N LEU A 20 -1.29 -11.78 0.41
CA LEU A 20 -0.40 -10.85 1.11
C LEU A 20 -1.19 -9.73 1.77
N GLN A 21 -2.19 -9.21 1.07
CA GLN A 21 -3.07 -8.16 1.59
C GLN A 21 -3.78 -8.62 2.87
N TYR A 22 -4.36 -9.81 2.85
CA TYR A 22 -5.04 -10.33 4.04
C TYR A 22 -4.06 -10.48 5.19
N LEU A 23 -2.87 -11.01 4.94
CA LEU A 23 -1.86 -11.22 5.98
C LEU A 23 -1.40 -9.88 6.57
N ALA A 24 -1.10 -8.90 5.72
CA ALA A 24 -0.61 -7.59 6.16
C ALA A 24 -1.67 -6.83 6.96
N TYR A 25 -2.91 -6.85 6.50
CA TYR A 25 -3.98 -6.10 7.16
C TYR A 25 -4.57 -6.81 8.38
N GLN A 26 -4.35 -8.11 8.55
CA GLN A 26 -4.69 -8.77 9.80
C GLN A 26 -3.90 -8.18 10.97
N SER A 27 -2.63 -7.87 10.75
CA SER A 27 -1.80 -7.22 11.76
C SER A 27 -2.34 -5.83 12.11
N GLU A 28 -2.75 -5.08 11.09
CA GLU A 28 -3.33 -3.75 11.28
C GLU A 28 -4.67 -3.82 12.01
N ALA A 29 -5.51 -4.78 11.65
CA ALA A 29 -6.80 -4.98 12.31
C ALA A 29 -6.64 -5.27 13.80
N ARG A 30 -5.65 -6.07 14.17
CA ARG A 30 -5.35 -6.34 15.56
C ARG A 30 -4.90 -5.09 16.31
N LEU A 31 -4.06 -4.28 15.67
CA LEU A 31 -3.57 -3.03 16.25
C LEU A 31 -4.72 -2.05 16.53
N PHE A 32 -5.73 -2.04 15.67
CA PHE A 32 -6.87 -1.11 15.78
C PHE A 32 -8.05 -1.71 16.54
N HIS A 33 -7.94 -2.96 17.01
CA HIS A 33 -9.03 -3.69 17.66
C HIS A 33 -10.26 -3.82 16.74
N GLU A 34 -10.02 -3.93 15.45
CA GLU A 34 -11.07 -4.12 14.46
C GLU A 34 -10.82 -5.41 13.69
N SER A 35 -11.84 -6.27 13.63
CA SER A 35 -11.73 -7.56 12.96
C SER A 35 -12.22 -7.54 11.52
N ASP A 36 -12.85 -6.46 11.09
CA ASP A 36 -13.52 -6.41 9.78
C ASP A 36 -13.27 -5.06 9.09
N ILE A 37 -12.05 -4.87 8.62
CA ILE A 37 -11.71 -3.68 7.85
C ILE A 37 -11.81 -3.99 6.35
N PRO A 38 -12.11 -2.97 5.51
CA PRO A 38 -12.33 -3.20 4.07
C PRO A 38 -11.25 -3.99 3.35
N PRO A 39 -9.93 -3.78 3.61
CA PRO A 39 -8.91 -4.59 2.92
C PRO A 39 -9.02 -6.10 3.18
N LEU A 40 -9.61 -6.51 4.31
CA LEU A 40 -9.81 -7.93 4.63
C LEU A 40 -11.02 -8.52 3.95
N ARG A 41 -11.89 -7.68 3.38
CA ARG A 41 -13.11 -8.12 2.71
C ARG A 41 -13.02 -8.07 1.17
N GLN A 42 -11.93 -7.50 0.65
CA GLN A 42 -11.79 -7.36 -0.80
C GLN A 42 -11.74 -8.74 -1.46
N THR A 43 -12.52 -8.90 -2.52
CA THR A 43 -12.54 -10.13 -3.30
C THR A 43 -11.53 -10.06 -4.44
N LEU A 44 -11.20 -11.24 -5.01
CA LEU A 44 -10.32 -11.28 -6.17
C LEU A 44 -10.92 -10.51 -7.35
N SER A 45 -12.23 -10.62 -7.56
CA SER A 45 -12.91 -9.91 -8.63
C SER A 45 -12.77 -8.38 -8.48
N GLU A 46 -12.91 -7.88 -7.25
CA GLU A 46 -12.73 -6.45 -6.96
C GLU A 46 -11.28 -6.03 -7.19
N LEU A 47 -10.33 -6.87 -6.79
CA LEU A 47 -8.91 -6.58 -7.01
C LEU A 47 -8.57 -6.54 -8.49
N GLN A 48 -9.14 -7.45 -9.28
CA GLN A 48 -8.95 -7.47 -10.72
C GLN A 48 -9.48 -6.18 -11.37
N ALA A 49 -10.61 -5.69 -10.89
CA ALA A 49 -11.17 -4.41 -11.38
C ALA A 49 -10.24 -3.23 -11.07
N GLU A 50 -9.63 -3.21 -9.88
CA GLU A 50 -8.62 -2.19 -9.54
C GLU A 50 -7.40 -2.30 -10.45
N PHE A 51 -6.95 -3.52 -10.69
CA PHE A 51 -5.77 -3.78 -11.53
C PHE A 51 -5.98 -3.22 -12.94
N ASP A 52 -7.18 -3.38 -13.47
CA ASP A 52 -7.50 -2.91 -14.82
C ASP A 52 -7.49 -1.37 -14.93
N ARG A 53 -7.57 -0.67 -13.82
CA ARG A 53 -7.65 0.80 -13.79
C ARG A 53 -6.41 1.48 -13.23
N GLY A 54 -5.43 0.73 -12.79
CA GLY A 54 -4.30 1.33 -12.10
C GLY A 54 -2.98 0.66 -12.40
N ALA A 55 -1.95 1.11 -11.68
CA ALA A 55 -0.61 0.55 -11.74
C ALA A 55 -0.36 -0.26 -10.48
N PHE A 56 0.10 -1.49 -10.64
CA PHE A 56 0.42 -2.38 -9.52
C PHE A 56 1.87 -2.80 -9.61
N LEU A 57 2.58 -2.71 -8.49
CA LEU A 57 3.95 -3.21 -8.38
C LEU A 57 4.00 -4.34 -7.36
N LYS A 58 4.93 -5.26 -7.58
CA LYS A 58 5.22 -6.36 -6.67
C LYS A 58 6.70 -6.35 -6.32
N ALA A 59 7.03 -6.80 -5.12
CA ALA A 59 8.42 -7.02 -4.70
C ALA A 59 8.60 -8.51 -4.47
N LEU A 60 9.63 -9.08 -5.09
CA LEU A 60 9.92 -10.51 -5.04
C LEU A 60 11.16 -10.76 -4.19
N ASP A 61 11.12 -11.83 -3.39
CA ASP A 61 12.31 -12.32 -2.72
C ASP A 61 13.16 -13.16 -3.68
N GLU A 62 14.26 -13.73 -3.19
CA GLU A 62 15.18 -14.54 -4.00
C GLU A 62 14.55 -15.81 -4.54
N ASN A 63 13.45 -16.26 -3.95
CA ASN A 63 12.72 -17.46 -4.38
C ASN A 63 11.53 -17.14 -5.27
N GLY A 64 11.37 -15.88 -5.66
CA GLY A 64 10.27 -15.45 -6.52
C GLY A 64 8.94 -15.28 -5.81
N ARG A 65 8.92 -15.24 -4.48
CA ARG A 65 7.70 -15.02 -3.71
C ARG A 65 7.41 -13.54 -3.60
N ILE A 66 6.14 -13.18 -3.66
CA ILE A 66 5.73 -11.78 -3.49
C ILE A 66 5.73 -11.45 -2.00
N ILE A 67 6.63 -10.55 -1.62
CA ILE A 67 6.80 -10.13 -0.22
C ILE A 67 6.41 -8.68 0.01
N GLY A 68 6.01 -7.98 -1.02
CA GLY A 68 5.52 -6.61 -0.92
C GLY A 68 4.74 -6.23 -2.16
N SER A 69 3.91 -5.19 -2.03
CA SER A 69 3.13 -4.68 -3.14
C SER A 69 2.68 -3.26 -2.83
N VAL A 70 2.40 -2.50 -3.88
CA VAL A 70 1.81 -1.18 -3.79
C VAL A 70 1.04 -0.93 -5.09
N ARG A 71 0.00 -0.10 -5.02
CA ARG A 71 -0.77 0.22 -6.20
C ARG A 71 -1.15 1.70 -6.23
N ALA A 72 -1.48 2.18 -7.42
CA ALA A 72 -1.91 3.56 -7.61
C ALA A 72 -2.94 3.63 -8.73
N CYS A 73 -3.85 4.59 -8.58
CA CYS A 73 -4.81 4.94 -9.61
C CYS A 73 -4.63 6.42 -9.90
N CYS A 74 -4.48 6.77 -11.18
CA CYS A 74 -4.26 8.16 -11.57
C CYS A 74 -5.54 8.79 -12.07
N GLU A 75 -5.86 9.96 -11.54
CA GLU A 75 -6.98 10.79 -12.02
C GLU A 75 -6.44 12.20 -12.23
N GLY A 76 -6.51 12.70 -13.47
CA GLY A 76 -5.92 13.98 -13.81
C GLY A 76 -4.43 13.98 -13.52
N ASP A 77 -3.97 14.97 -12.78
CA ASP A 77 -2.55 15.11 -12.42
C ASP A 77 -2.21 14.51 -11.06
N THR A 78 -3.10 13.71 -10.49
CA THR A 78 -2.90 13.11 -9.17
C THR A 78 -2.86 11.58 -9.25
N ALA A 79 -1.87 10.97 -8.61
CA ALA A 79 -1.83 9.53 -8.38
C ALA A 79 -2.30 9.26 -6.95
N TYR A 80 -3.34 8.45 -6.82
CA TYR A 80 -3.84 7.99 -5.52
C TYR A 80 -3.18 6.66 -5.22
N ILE A 81 -2.24 6.68 -4.28
CA ILE A 81 -1.43 5.52 -3.92
C ILE A 81 -2.10 4.80 -2.75
N GLY A 82 -2.16 3.49 -2.83
CA GLY A 82 -2.77 2.70 -1.77
C GLY A 82 -2.17 1.32 -1.61
N LYS A 83 -2.59 0.68 -0.53
CA LYS A 83 -2.24 -0.71 -0.26
C LYS A 83 -0.74 -0.96 -0.33
N LEU A 84 0.06 -0.05 0.26
CA LEU A 84 1.48 -0.30 0.47
C LEU A 84 1.61 -1.40 1.52
N MET A 85 2.11 -2.54 1.11
CA MET A 85 2.15 -3.73 1.96
C MET A 85 3.53 -4.37 1.93
N VAL A 86 3.99 -4.79 3.10
CA VAL A 86 5.23 -5.58 3.21
C VAL A 86 4.91 -6.77 4.11
N HIS A 87 5.30 -7.96 3.65
CA HIS A 87 5.13 -9.18 4.44
C HIS A 87 5.73 -8.99 5.85
N PRO A 88 5.03 -9.42 6.91
CA PRO A 88 5.52 -9.19 8.28
C PRO A 88 6.96 -9.63 8.52
N ASP A 89 7.41 -10.71 7.89
CA ASP A 89 8.78 -11.22 8.06
C ASP A 89 9.83 -10.37 7.34
N HIS A 90 9.41 -9.41 6.53
CA HIS A 90 10.32 -8.60 5.72
C HIS A 90 10.22 -7.12 6.03
N GLN A 91 9.54 -6.75 7.10
CA GLN A 91 9.40 -5.35 7.51
C GLN A 91 10.69 -4.82 8.12
N ARG A 92 10.79 -3.48 8.19
CA ARG A 92 11.93 -2.76 8.78
C ARG A 92 13.24 -2.94 8.01
N ARG A 93 13.16 -3.24 6.71
CA ARG A 93 14.33 -3.39 5.83
C ARG A 93 14.35 -2.38 4.70
N GLY A 94 13.50 -1.35 4.79
CA GLY A 94 13.43 -0.29 3.77
C GLY A 94 12.63 -0.64 2.54
N LEU A 95 11.96 -1.80 2.49
CA LEU A 95 11.20 -2.21 1.32
C LEU A 95 10.00 -1.31 1.08
N GLY A 96 9.32 -0.86 2.14
CA GLY A 96 8.19 0.06 2.00
C GLY A 96 8.59 1.36 1.31
N SER A 97 9.73 1.94 1.70
CA SER A 97 10.26 3.15 1.06
C SER A 97 10.57 2.92 -0.42
N ARG A 98 11.17 1.76 -0.74
CA ARG A 98 11.52 1.43 -2.11
C ARG A 98 10.28 1.24 -2.97
N LEU A 99 9.25 0.58 -2.44
CA LEU A 99 7.99 0.39 -3.16
C LEU A 99 7.31 1.73 -3.42
N LEU A 100 7.29 2.60 -2.42
CA LEU A 100 6.65 3.91 -2.57
C LEU A 100 7.36 4.75 -3.63
N ARG A 101 8.69 4.79 -3.60
CA ARG A 101 9.46 5.49 -4.64
C ARG A 101 9.22 4.89 -6.02
N ALA A 102 9.14 3.56 -6.09
CA ALA A 102 8.93 2.88 -7.36
C ALA A 102 7.56 3.21 -7.97
N ILE A 103 6.50 3.26 -7.15
CA ILE A 103 5.18 3.58 -7.66
C ILE A 103 5.10 5.07 -8.06
N GLU A 104 5.78 5.95 -7.34
CA GLU A 104 5.86 7.36 -7.74
C GLU A 104 6.50 7.48 -9.12
N ASN A 105 7.59 6.75 -9.34
CA ASN A 105 8.29 6.77 -10.61
C ASN A 105 7.48 6.15 -11.76
N ALA A 106 6.58 5.24 -11.44
CA ALA A 106 5.72 4.60 -12.43
C ALA A 106 4.55 5.51 -12.86
N CYS A 107 4.23 6.53 -12.08
CA CYS A 107 3.13 7.44 -12.34
C CYS A 107 3.68 8.81 -12.76
N HIS A 108 3.37 9.23 -13.99
CA HIS A 108 3.83 10.51 -14.52
C HIS A 108 2.79 11.59 -14.22
N VAL A 109 2.75 12.02 -12.97
CA VAL A 109 1.77 12.99 -12.46
C VAL A 109 2.47 14.09 -11.69
N GLN A 110 1.74 15.14 -11.34
CA GLN A 110 2.29 16.27 -10.61
C GLN A 110 2.06 16.19 -9.11
N ARG A 111 1.12 15.35 -8.68
CA ARG A 111 0.76 15.24 -7.27
C ARG A 111 0.52 13.78 -6.89
N TYR A 112 0.94 13.42 -5.68
CA TYR A 112 0.70 12.09 -5.10
C TYR A 112 -0.11 12.27 -3.83
N GLU A 113 -1.10 11.40 -3.65
CA GLU A 113 -1.94 11.40 -2.45
C GLU A 113 -2.05 9.99 -1.90
N LEU A 114 -2.01 9.87 -0.58
CA LEU A 114 -2.26 8.62 0.10
C LEU A 114 -2.88 8.90 1.47
N PHE A 115 -3.37 7.85 2.11
CA PHE A 115 -3.94 8.01 3.44
C PHE A 115 -3.57 6.80 4.31
N THR A 116 -3.66 7.02 5.62
CA THR A 116 -3.46 5.96 6.61
C THR A 116 -4.22 6.33 7.88
N SER A 117 -4.32 5.37 8.79
CA SER A 117 -4.95 5.61 10.09
C SER A 117 -4.05 6.47 10.98
N THR A 118 -4.65 7.33 11.80
CA THR A 118 -3.92 8.10 12.81
C THR A 118 -3.18 7.17 13.78
N LYS A 119 -3.62 5.92 13.91
CA LYS A 119 -2.97 4.93 14.79
C LYS A 119 -1.72 4.33 14.17
N SER A 120 -1.49 4.53 12.88
CA SER A 120 -0.34 3.99 12.16
C SER A 120 0.83 4.97 12.18
N ALA A 121 1.37 5.23 13.37
CA ALA A 121 2.46 6.20 13.55
C ALA A 121 3.68 5.88 12.67
N GLY A 122 3.99 4.59 12.49
CA GLY A 122 5.11 4.17 11.65
C GLY A 122 4.92 4.53 10.19
N ASN A 123 3.70 4.34 9.68
CA ASN A 123 3.38 4.71 8.30
C ASN A 123 3.44 6.22 8.11
N ILE A 124 2.89 6.98 9.05
CA ILE A 124 2.92 8.44 8.97
C ILE A 124 4.36 8.93 8.92
N ARG A 125 5.23 8.40 9.80
CA ARG A 125 6.66 8.78 9.79
C ARG A 125 7.34 8.41 8.48
N LEU A 126 7.03 7.23 7.93
CA LEU A 126 7.58 6.81 6.64
C LEU A 126 7.21 7.80 5.54
N TYR A 127 5.93 8.14 5.45
CA TYR A 127 5.46 9.05 4.41
C TYR A 127 6.07 10.44 4.56
N GLN A 128 6.14 10.94 5.80
CA GLN A 128 6.72 12.26 6.06
C GLN A 128 8.21 12.32 5.71
N ARG A 129 8.95 11.24 5.99
CA ARG A 129 10.37 11.16 5.58
C ARG A 129 10.53 11.21 4.06
N LEU A 130 9.54 10.74 3.32
CA LEU A 130 9.59 10.72 1.85
C LEU A 130 8.99 11.98 1.24
N GLY A 131 8.66 12.98 2.06
CA GLY A 131 8.23 14.28 1.59
C GLY A 131 6.74 14.53 1.61
N TYR A 132 5.95 13.59 2.13
CA TYR A 132 4.51 13.77 2.22
C TYR A 132 4.14 14.64 3.39
N GLN A 133 3.11 15.47 3.22
CA GLN A 133 2.59 16.35 4.26
C GLN A 133 1.11 16.07 4.49
N ILE A 134 0.71 16.05 5.75
CA ILE A 134 -0.70 15.87 6.12
C ILE A 134 -1.47 17.13 5.69
N PHE A 135 -2.57 16.93 4.97
CA PHE A 135 -3.40 18.05 4.54
C PHE A 135 -4.85 17.91 4.97
N LYS A 136 -5.28 16.75 5.47
CA LYS A 136 -6.67 16.52 5.82
C LYS A 136 -6.77 15.36 6.81
N GLU A 137 -7.78 15.43 7.69
CA GLU A 137 -8.17 14.33 8.54
C GLU A 137 -9.64 14.03 8.32
N GLU A 138 -10.01 12.77 8.44
CA GLU A 138 -11.41 12.36 8.28
C GLU A 138 -11.75 11.27 9.29
N LYS A 139 -12.74 11.56 10.15
CA LYS A 139 -13.23 10.58 11.11
C LYS A 139 -14.14 9.60 10.38
N ILE A 140 -13.77 8.33 10.38
CA ILE A 140 -14.52 7.27 9.71
C ILE A 140 -15.50 6.62 10.68
N THR A 141 -15.01 6.26 11.89
CA THR A 141 -15.83 5.74 12.99
C THR A 141 -15.37 6.37 14.28
N GLU A 142 -16.00 6.05 15.39
CA GLU A 142 -15.57 6.55 16.70
C GLU A 142 -14.11 6.17 17.01
N GLU A 143 -13.66 5.04 16.47
CA GLU A 143 -12.34 4.50 16.77
C GLU A 143 -11.35 4.66 15.63
N LEU A 144 -11.79 5.12 14.46
CA LEU A 144 -10.95 5.18 13.27
C LEU A 144 -11.01 6.56 12.62
N THR A 145 -9.86 7.20 12.54
CA THR A 145 -9.67 8.46 11.81
C THR A 145 -8.54 8.28 10.80
N PHE A 146 -8.77 8.71 9.57
CA PHE A 146 -7.73 8.70 8.54
C PHE A 146 -7.06 10.07 8.45
N VAL A 147 -5.76 10.06 8.21
CA VAL A 147 -5.01 11.24 7.78
C VAL A 147 -4.66 11.07 6.31
N TYR A 148 -4.83 12.14 5.56
CA TYR A 148 -4.51 12.19 4.13
C TYR A 148 -3.25 13.01 3.96
N LEU A 149 -2.31 12.48 3.18
CA LEU A 149 -1.02 13.11 2.95
C LEU A 149 -0.82 13.31 1.45
N GLU A 150 -0.10 14.38 1.11
CA GLU A 150 0.19 14.71 -0.29
C GLU A 150 1.65 15.09 -0.48
N LYS A 151 2.09 14.93 -1.71
CA LYS A 151 3.45 15.28 -2.11
C LYS A 151 3.45 15.88 -3.51
#